data_ce4b463076b33a1817cce8c251e58713
#
_entry.id   ce4b463076b33a1817cce8c251e58713
#
_cell.length_a   1.000
_cell.length_b   1.000
_cell.length_c   1.000
_cell.angle_alpha   90.00
_cell.angle_beta   90.00
_cell.angle_gamma   90.00
#
_symmetry.space_group_name_H-M   'P 1'
#
loop_
_entity.id
_entity.type
_entity.pdbx_description
1 polymer ?
#
loop_
_entity_poly.entity_id
_entity_poly.type
_entity_poly.pdbx_seq_one_letter_code
_entity_poly.pdbx_strand_id
1 'polypeptide(L)'
;NIAKAFSKFPQYQTYGIDSSPDADITIRAKKNHEEYDNSFPDLKRKLKFKDENVLVVIAGAGKISGGSLRLLEQLQKNRLTVLYIEGDLSIMSEIQKKQEKIVSSVLQEYARSGVLERIIMVNNAYIERSIGDMSIIGYYDTLNQAIVNIIHMTNVFKHSEPVIGNFITPSDLSRICTIGAVTLEGDDYTEYKERWFYPLTNTKDVVYYYGIGEDDLKNDGTLFRKINNFVKSKLDTGTNVSYGVFRTSYEQKYCYC
;
A
#
# COMPACT_ATOMS: atom_id res chain seq x y z
N ASN A 1 9.84 -0.31 -11.06
CA ASN A 1 10.40 -0.47 -9.72
C ASN A 1 9.79 0.57 -8.77
N ILE A 2 9.16 0.13 -7.68
CA ILE A 2 8.45 0.97 -6.70
C ILE A 2 9.40 1.97 -6.03
N ALA A 3 10.60 1.56 -5.63
CA ALA A 3 11.58 2.48 -5.04
C ALA A 3 11.89 3.66 -5.98
N LYS A 4 12.09 3.37 -7.28
CA LYS A 4 12.28 4.41 -8.30
C LYS A 4 11.06 5.30 -8.49
N ALA A 5 9.84 4.77 -8.29
CA ALA A 5 8.64 5.59 -8.36
C ALA A 5 8.51 6.51 -7.13
N PHE A 6 8.85 6.04 -5.93
CA PHE A 6 8.91 6.88 -4.73
C PHE A 6 10.03 7.92 -4.76
N SER A 7 11.17 7.63 -5.39
CA SER A 7 12.29 8.60 -5.45
C SER A 7 11.97 9.90 -6.21
N LYS A 8 10.84 9.93 -6.94
CA LYS A 8 10.34 11.16 -7.56
C LYS A 8 9.80 12.18 -6.54
N PHE A 9 9.51 11.74 -5.32
CA PHE A 9 8.98 12.58 -4.26
C PHE A 9 10.10 12.90 -3.24
N PRO A 10 10.42 14.17 -3.00
CA PRO A 10 11.55 14.56 -2.14
C PRO A 10 11.37 14.17 -0.67
N GLN A 11 10.17 13.76 -0.25
CA GLN A 11 9.85 13.33 1.11
C GLN A 11 10.44 11.96 1.45
N TYR A 12 10.84 11.16 0.44
CA TYR A 12 11.29 9.79 0.66
C TYR A 12 12.77 9.62 0.33
N GLN A 13 13.49 9.00 1.25
CA GLN A 13 14.79 8.41 0.95
C GLN A 13 14.56 6.94 0.57
N THR A 14 14.99 6.54 -0.63
CA THR A 14 14.70 5.21 -1.18
C THR A 14 15.96 4.40 -1.38
N TYR A 15 15.85 3.08 -1.20
CA TYR A 15 16.91 2.11 -1.45
C TYR A 15 16.35 0.91 -2.19
N GLY A 16 16.83 0.65 -3.39
CA GLY A 16 16.56 -0.57 -4.13
C GLY A 16 17.59 -1.64 -3.76
N ILE A 17 17.13 -2.75 -3.15
CA ILE A 17 17.98 -3.89 -2.79
C ILE A 17 17.63 -5.04 -3.73
N ASP A 18 18.55 -5.42 -4.60
CA ASP A 18 18.34 -6.50 -5.58
C ASP A 18 19.67 -7.18 -5.94
N SER A 19 19.57 -8.27 -6.69
CA SER A 19 20.70 -8.92 -7.35
C SER A 19 21.07 -8.28 -8.69
N SER A 20 20.25 -7.37 -9.20
CA SER A 20 20.53 -6.56 -10.39
C SER A 20 21.69 -5.60 -10.15
N PRO A 21 22.57 -5.38 -11.14
CA PRO A 21 23.64 -4.39 -11.04
C PRO A 21 23.11 -2.94 -10.95
N ASP A 22 21.87 -2.69 -11.37
CA ASP A 22 21.24 -1.36 -11.33
C ASP A 22 20.60 -1.04 -9.97
N ALA A 23 20.70 -1.95 -8.98
CA ALA A 23 20.19 -1.70 -7.64
C ALA A 23 21.10 -0.77 -6.85
N ASP A 24 20.51 0.06 -5.97
CA ASP A 24 21.28 0.94 -5.07
C ASP A 24 22.19 0.11 -4.13
N ILE A 25 21.69 -1.06 -3.73
CA ILE A 25 22.41 -2.05 -2.94
C ILE A 25 22.33 -3.40 -3.66
N THR A 26 23.37 -3.74 -4.40
CA THR A 26 23.46 -5.04 -5.06
C THR A 26 23.83 -6.12 -4.05
N ILE A 27 23.07 -7.20 -4.01
CA ILE A 27 23.38 -8.41 -3.24
C ILE A 27 23.62 -9.59 -4.18
N ARG A 28 24.38 -10.58 -3.71
CA ARG A 28 24.71 -11.73 -4.56
C ARG A 28 23.47 -12.55 -4.88
N ALA A 29 23.23 -12.83 -6.17
CA ALA A 29 22.15 -13.68 -6.61
C ALA A 29 22.24 -15.10 -6.02
N LYS A 30 21.11 -15.63 -5.59
CA LYS A 30 20.96 -16.98 -5.03
C LYS A 30 19.99 -17.81 -5.83
N LYS A 31 20.05 -19.15 -5.68
CA LYS A 31 19.24 -20.09 -6.45
C LYS A 31 17.78 -20.12 -5.99
N ASN A 32 17.55 -20.02 -4.68
CA ASN A 32 16.24 -20.17 -4.05
C ASN A 32 16.09 -19.29 -2.80
N HIS A 33 14.91 -19.28 -2.19
CA HIS A 33 14.57 -18.55 -0.97
C HIS A 33 15.45 -18.91 0.23
N GLU A 34 15.69 -20.18 0.44
CA GLU A 34 16.46 -20.67 1.58
C GLU A 34 17.92 -20.18 1.54
N GLU A 35 18.53 -20.17 0.35
CA GLU A 35 19.88 -19.62 0.20
C GLU A 35 19.91 -18.11 0.46
N TYR A 36 18.84 -17.36 0.11
CA TYR A 36 18.74 -15.95 0.46
C TYR A 36 18.60 -15.74 1.97
N ASP A 37 17.76 -16.52 2.66
CA ASP A 37 17.62 -16.45 4.11
C ASP A 37 18.96 -16.76 4.83
N ASN A 38 19.59 -17.89 4.49
CA ASN A 38 20.81 -18.35 5.16
C ASN A 38 22.04 -17.48 4.93
N SER A 39 22.07 -16.71 3.85
CA SER A 39 23.26 -15.92 3.45
C SER A 39 22.99 -14.46 3.14
N PHE A 40 21.90 -13.91 3.72
CA PHE A 40 21.58 -12.49 3.55
C PHE A 40 22.68 -11.62 4.18
N PRO A 41 23.18 -10.61 3.46
CA PRO A 41 24.29 -9.79 3.96
C PRO A 41 23.85 -8.84 5.09
N ASP A 42 24.81 -8.43 5.91
CA ASP A 42 24.60 -7.32 6.85
C ASP A 42 24.58 -5.98 6.08
N LEU A 43 23.43 -5.31 6.10
CA LEU A 43 23.18 -4.04 5.43
C LEU A 43 23.12 -2.86 6.41
N LYS A 44 23.27 -3.06 7.72
CA LYS A 44 23.12 -2.01 8.75
C LYS A 44 24.02 -0.79 8.51
N ARG A 45 25.20 -0.99 7.92
CA ARG A 45 26.13 0.11 7.58
C ARG A 45 25.72 0.88 6.33
N LYS A 46 24.94 0.26 5.44
CA LYS A 46 24.47 0.87 4.18
C LYS A 46 23.11 1.56 4.36
N LEU A 47 22.25 0.99 5.20
CA LEU A 47 20.93 1.51 5.53
C LEU A 47 21.05 2.42 6.77
N LYS A 48 21.20 3.73 6.54
CA LYS A 48 21.51 4.72 7.58
C LYS A 48 20.27 5.45 8.07
N PHE A 49 19.28 4.72 8.59
CA PHE A 49 18.15 5.33 9.28
C PHE A 49 18.09 4.82 10.72
N LYS A 50 17.65 5.69 11.62
CA LYS A 50 17.49 5.38 13.03
C LYS A 50 16.24 6.08 13.54
N ASP A 51 15.37 5.30 14.21
CA ASP A 51 14.10 5.76 14.77
C ASP A 51 13.14 6.37 13.72
N GLU A 52 13.26 5.93 12.46
CA GLU A 52 12.48 6.41 11.33
C GLU A 52 11.24 5.55 11.07
N ASN A 53 10.28 6.11 10.33
CA ASN A 53 9.20 5.35 9.72
C ASN A 53 9.74 4.72 8.43
N VAL A 54 9.84 3.42 8.38
CA VAL A 54 10.41 2.69 7.25
C VAL A 54 9.33 1.86 6.56
N LEU A 55 9.12 2.10 5.27
CA LEU A 55 8.30 1.27 4.40
C LEU A 55 9.19 0.24 3.69
N VAL A 56 9.03 -1.03 4.03
CA VAL A 56 9.74 -2.14 3.36
C VAL A 56 8.81 -2.74 2.32
N VAL A 57 9.21 -2.69 1.04
CA VAL A 57 8.44 -3.26 -0.06
C VAL A 57 8.96 -4.66 -0.39
N ILE A 58 8.08 -5.65 -0.32
CA ILE A 58 8.40 -7.05 -0.55
C ILE A 58 7.50 -7.59 -1.66
N ALA A 59 8.11 -8.04 -2.77
CA ALA A 59 7.41 -8.77 -3.82
C ALA A 59 7.50 -10.29 -3.50
N GLY A 60 6.39 -10.88 -3.07
CA GLY A 60 6.35 -12.24 -2.54
C GLY A 60 6.82 -13.32 -3.53
N ALA A 61 6.48 -13.17 -4.81
CA ALA A 61 6.88 -14.10 -5.87
C ALA A 61 8.39 -14.10 -6.20
N GLY A 62 9.13 -13.08 -5.77
CA GLY A 62 10.56 -12.95 -6.07
C GLY A 62 11.43 -13.83 -5.19
N LYS A 63 12.45 -14.50 -5.75
CA LYS A 63 13.39 -15.34 -4.97
C LYS A 63 14.06 -14.56 -3.83
N ILE A 64 14.34 -13.28 -4.05
CA ILE A 64 14.97 -12.38 -3.07
C ILE A 64 14.11 -12.17 -1.81
N SER A 65 12.78 -12.39 -1.91
CA SER A 65 11.89 -12.28 -0.76
C SER A 65 12.22 -13.29 0.35
N GLY A 66 12.96 -14.36 0.05
CA GLY A 66 13.52 -15.26 1.06
C GLY A 66 14.44 -14.57 2.07
N GLY A 67 15.10 -13.47 1.68
CA GLY A 67 15.92 -12.65 2.59
C GLY A 67 15.17 -11.57 3.36
N SER A 68 13.85 -11.44 3.14
CA SER A 68 13.07 -10.33 3.70
C SER A 68 13.04 -10.32 5.22
N LEU A 69 12.93 -11.49 5.87
CA LEU A 69 12.92 -11.59 7.33
C LEU A 69 14.25 -11.12 7.92
N ARG A 70 15.38 -11.46 7.28
CA ARG A 70 16.73 -11.01 7.69
C ARG A 70 16.90 -9.51 7.53
N LEU A 71 16.29 -8.92 6.50
CA LEU A 71 16.26 -7.47 6.35
C LEU A 71 15.46 -6.82 7.47
N LEU A 72 14.26 -7.33 7.77
CA LEU A 72 13.40 -6.79 8.83
C LEU A 72 14.06 -6.89 10.21
N GLU A 73 14.77 -7.99 10.51
CA GLU A 73 15.57 -8.13 11.73
C GLU A 73 16.64 -7.03 11.85
N GLN A 74 17.26 -6.64 10.74
CA GLN A 74 18.27 -5.58 10.75
C GLN A 74 17.66 -4.19 10.96
N LEU A 75 16.38 -4.01 10.61
CA LEU A 75 15.64 -2.75 10.69
C LEU A 75 14.76 -2.63 11.94
N GLN A 76 14.74 -3.61 12.84
CA GLN A 76 13.82 -3.71 13.98
C GLN A 76 13.82 -2.53 14.96
N LYS A 77 14.83 -1.64 14.91
CA LYS A 77 14.87 -0.42 15.72
C LYS A 77 14.00 0.71 15.16
N ASN A 78 13.49 0.53 13.94
CA ASN A 78 12.64 1.49 13.26
C ASN A 78 11.17 1.08 13.36
N ARG A 79 10.27 2.01 13.09
CA ARG A 79 8.84 1.71 12.93
C ARG A 79 8.59 1.15 11.55
N LEU A 80 8.34 -0.15 11.47
CA LEU A 80 8.30 -0.89 10.21
C LEU A 80 6.87 -1.06 9.70
N THR A 81 6.60 -0.52 8.54
CA THR A 81 5.44 -0.88 7.71
C THR A 81 5.92 -1.72 6.54
N VAL A 82 5.29 -2.87 6.31
CA VAL A 82 5.58 -3.71 5.14
C VAL A 82 4.50 -3.51 4.10
N LEU A 83 4.88 -3.19 2.87
CA LEU A 83 4.04 -3.31 1.68
C LEU A 83 4.34 -4.67 1.04
N TYR A 84 3.40 -5.60 1.17
CA TYR A 84 3.53 -6.93 0.59
C TYR A 84 2.76 -7.01 -0.72
N ILE A 85 3.47 -7.29 -1.80
CA ILE A 85 2.91 -7.43 -3.14
C ILE A 85 2.82 -8.91 -3.46
N GLU A 86 1.63 -9.45 -3.37
CA GLU A 86 1.32 -10.80 -3.81
C GLU A 86 1.32 -10.86 -5.33
N GLY A 87 2.00 -11.85 -5.89
CA GLY A 87 1.96 -12.09 -7.32
C GLY A 87 0.67 -12.77 -7.77
N ASP A 88 0.52 -12.93 -9.07
CA ASP A 88 -0.62 -13.68 -9.60
C ASP A 88 -0.43 -15.19 -9.35
N LEU A 89 -1.16 -15.71 -8.38
CA LEU A 89 -1.11 -17.13 -8.00
C LEU A 89 -1.55 -18.07 -9.14
N SER A 90 -2.32 -17.58 -10.12
CA SER A 90 -2.82 -18.41 -11.22
C SER A 90 -1.71 -18.86 -12.17
N ILE A 91 -0.65 -18.07 -12.30
CA ILE A 91 0.48 -18.34 -13.20
C ILE A 91 1.72 -18.88 -12.48
N MET A 92 1.67 -19.03 -11.15
CA MET A 92 2.77 -19.55 -10.35
C MET A 92 2.83 -21.06 -10.29
N SER A 93 4.05 -21.59 -10.21
CA SER A 93 4.28 -23.00 -9.87
C SER A 93 3.85 -23.30 -8.42
N GLU A 94 3.55 -24.55 -8.10
CA GLU A 94 3.14 -24.96 -6.75
C GLU A 94 4.23 -24.66 -5.69
N ILE A 95 5.50 -24.71 -6.05
CA ILE A 95 6.60 -24.33 -5.16
C ILE A 95 6.53 -22.83 -4.86
N GLN A 96 6.36 -21.99 -5.86
CA GLN A 96 6.23 -20.54 -5.68
C GLN A 96 5.01 -20.18 -4.83
N LYS A 97 3.86 -20.81 -5.07
CA LYS A 97 2.65 -20.61 -4.25
C LYS A 97 2.88 -20.94 -2.77
N LYS A 98 3.57 -22.05 -2.50
CA LYS A 98 3.92 -22.43 -1.13
C LYS A 98 4.88 -21.42 -0.47
N GLN A 99 5.90 -20.97 -1.19
CA GLN A 99 6.84 -19.96 -0.70
C GLN A 99 6.14 -18.63 -0.41
N GLU A 100 5.30 -18.17 -1.33
CA GLU A 100 4.47 -16.98 -1.17
C GLU A 100 3.61 -17.07 0.09
N LYS A 101 2.90 -18.18 0.27
CA LYS A 101 2.06 -18.42 1.43
C LYS A 101 2.85 -18.43 2.75
N ILE A 102 4.04 -19.03 2.77
CA ILE A 102 4.90 -19.04 3.97
C ILE A 102 5.32 -17.61 4.32
N VAL A 103 5.88 -16.87 3.37
CA VAL A 103 6.36 -15.51 3.60
C VAL A 103 5.22 -14.59 4.06
N SER A 104 4.07 -14.60 3.37
CA SER A 104 2.92 -13.77 3.74
C SER A 104 2.37 -14.12 5.12
N SER A 105 2.31 -15.43 5.48
CA SER A 105 1.83 -15.87 6.78
C SER A 105 2.74 -15.40 7.92
N VAL A 106 4.07 -15.52 7.76
CA VAL A 106 5.03 -15.05 8.78
C VAL A 106 4.96 -13.54 8.94
N LEU A 107 4.85 -12.78 7.85
CA LEU A 107 4.73 -11.32 7.91
C LEU A 107 3.43 -10.88 8.60
N GLN A 108 2.32 -11.59 8.37
CA GLN A 108 1.06 -11.33 9.07
C GLN A 108 1.17 -11.62 10.57
N GLU A 109 1.87 -12.69 10.98
CA GLU A 109 2.14 -12.95 12.41
C GLU A 109 3.03 -11.86 13.02
N TYR A 110 4.02 -11.35 12.30
CA TYR A 110 4.83 -10.21 12.74
C TYR A 110 3.98 -8.95 12.93
N ALA A 111 2.99 -8.72 12.06
CA ALA A 111 2.05 -7.63 12.25
C ALA A 111 1.16 -7.85 13.50
N ARG A 112 0.57 -9.04 13.66
CA ARG A 112 -0.29 -9.37 14.82
C ARG A 112 0.45 -9.28 16.16
N SER A 113 1.71 -9.69 16.18
CA SER A 113 2.55 -9.64 17.40
C SER A 113 3.13 -8.25 17.71
N GLY A 114 2.92 -7.27 16.81
CA GLY A 114 3.42 -5.91 17.00
C GLY A 114 4.89 -5.70 16.62
N VAL A 115 5.54 -6.69 16.02
CA VAL A 115 6.90 -6.55 15.44
C VAL A 115 6.87 -5.56 14.28
N LEU A 116 5.80 -5.61 13.47
CA LEU A 116 5.51 -4.61 12.46
C LEU A 116 4.44 -3.65 12.98
N GLU A 117 4.58 -2.38 12.68
CA GLU A 117 3.51 -1.42 12.90
C GLU A 117 2.29 -1.79 12.06
N ARG A 118 2.54 -2.15 10.79
CA ARG A 118 1.48 -2.53 9.85
C ARG A 118 2.01 -3.35 8.68
N ILE A 119 1.16 -4.20 8.11
CA ILE A 119 1.34 -4.81 6.81
C ILE A 119 0.23 -4.36 5.87
N ILE A 120 0.60 -3.82 4.71
CA ILE A 120 -0.29 -3.44 3.62
C ILE A 120 -0.22 -4.55 2.57
N MET A 121 -1.33 -5.26 2.37
CA MET A 121 -1.42 -6.35 1.40
C MET A 121 -1.97 -5.80 0.08
N VAL A 122 -1.30 -6.09 -1.03
CA VAL A 122 -1.79 -5.79 -2.38
C VAL A 122 -1.53 -6.98 -3.29
N ASN A 123 -2.37 -7.17 -4.31
CA ASN A 123 -2.26 -8.24 -5.28
C ASN A 123 -2.38 -7.67 -6.70
N ASN A 124 -1.43 -8.02 -7.57
CA ASN A 124 -1.34 -7.45 -8.91
C ASN A 124 -2.61 -7.68 -9.74
N ALA A 125 -3.25 -8.85 -9.63
CA ALA A 125 -4.48 -9.12 -10.38
C ALA A 125 -5.67 -8.25 -9.93
N TYR A 126 -5.74 -7.87 -8.65
CA TYR A 126 -6.76 -6.94 -8.16
C TYR A 126 -6.47 -5.49 -8.58
N ILE A 127 -5.21 -5.10 -8.60
CA ILE A 127 -4.80 -3.77 -9.10
C ILE A 127 -5.14 -3.66 -10.58
N GLU A 128 -4.80 -4.67 -11.38
CA GLU A 128 -5.13 -4.73 -12.81
C GLU A 128 -6.63 -4.56 -13.06
N ARG A 129 -7.47 -5.33 -12.36
CA ARG A 129 -8.94 -5.19 -12.45
C ARG A 129 -9.45 -3.80 -12.06
N SER A 130 -8.73 -3.14 -11.16
CA SER A 130 -9.09 -1.79 -10.67
C SER A 130 -8.76 -0.70 -11.69
N ILE A 131 -7.67 -0.86 -12.44
CA ILE A 131 -7.21 0.11 -13.44
C ILE A 131 -7.91 -0.12 -14.79
N GLY A 132 -8.18 -1.40 -15.14
CA GLY A 132 -8.73 -1.80 -16.45
C GLY A 132 -7.63 -2.14 -17.45
N ASP A 133 -7.94 -2.01 -18.74
CA ASP A 133 -7.04 -2.40 -19.83
C ASP A 133 -5.75 -1.58 -19.81
N MET A 134 -4.63 -2.28 -19.90
CA MET A 134 -3.29 -1.69 -19.89
C MET A 134 -2.43 -2.19 -21.04
N SER A 135 -1.53 -1.35 -21.50
CA SER A 135 -0.49 -1.77 -22.46
C SER A 135 0.47 -2.77 -21.81
N ILE A 136 0.88 -3.79 -22.58
CA ILE A 136 1.92 -4.74 -22.17
C ILE A 136 3.23 -4.00 -21.88
N ILE A 137 3.57 -3.00 -22.69
CA ILE A 137 4.72 -2.14 -22.45
C ILE A 137 4.37 -1.19 -21.30
N GLY A 138 5.14 -1.28 -20.22
CA GLY A 138 4.91 -0.46 -19.01
C GLY A 138 3.88 -1.04 -18.03
N TYR A 139 3.40 -2.27 -18.24
CA TYR A 139 2.41 -2.93 -17.38
C TYR A 139 2.77 -2.82 -15.87
N TYR A 140 3.95 -3.30 -15.50
CA TYR A 140 4.39 -3.23 -14.10
C TYR A 140 4.64 -1.80 -13.61
N ASP A 141 5.03 -0.88 -14.48
CA ASP A 141 5.19 0.53 -14.09
C ASP A 141 3.84 1.16 -13.78
N THR A 142 2.79 0.83 -14.52
CA THR A 142 1.42 1.28 -14.26
C THR A 142 0.90 0.75 -12.93
N LEU A 143 1.04 -0.56 -12.64
CA LEU A 143 0.67 -1.16 -11.36
C LEU A 143 1.44 -0.51 -10.20
N ASN A 144 2.75 -0.37 -10.34
CA ASN A 144 3.59 0.25 -9.32
C ASN A 144 3.20 1.72 -9.07
N GLN A 145 2.89 2.47 -10.12
CA GLN A 145 2.47 3.87 -9.99
C GLN A 145 1.13 4.00 -9.25
N ALA A 146 0.17 3.09 -9.50
CA ALA A 146 -1.09 3.09 -8.79
C ALA A 146 -0.89 2.86 -7.27
N ILE A 147 -0.04 1.89 -6.89
CA ILE A 147 0.31 1.65 -5.49
C ILE A 147 0.97 2.89 -4.87
N VAL A 148 1.98 3.42 -5.55
CA VAL A 148 2.76 4.57 -5.06
C VAL A 148 1.90 5.80 -4.90
N ASN A 149 1.00 6.09 -5.84
CA ASN A 149 0.10 7.22 -5.75
C ASN A 149 -0.79 7.16 -4.51
N ILE A 150 -1.41 6.00 -4.24
CA ILE A 150 -2.28 5.84 -3.07
C ILE A 150 -1.46 5.99 -1.79
N ILE A 151 -0.34 5.29 -1.65
CA ILE A 151 0.49 5.36 -0.43
C ILE A 151 1.04 6.77 -0.22
N HIS A 152 1.52 7.42 -1.27
CA HIS A 152 2.02 8.79 -1.18
C HIS A 152 0.92 9.76 -0.73
N MET A 153 -0.23 9.74 -1.39
CA MET A 153 -1.31 10.66 -1.07
C MET A 153 -1.92 10.40 0.31
N THR A 154 -2.12 9.14 0.69
CA THR A 154 -2.57 8.83 2.06
C THR A 154 -1.56 9.26 3.11
N ASN A 155 -0.26 9.19 2.82
CA ASN A 155 0.78 9.71 3.71
C ASN A 155 0.73 11.26 3.79
N VAL A 156 0.56 11.95 2.67
CA VAL A 156 0.38 13.42 2.65
C VAL A 156 -0.84 13.82 3.49
N PHE A 157 -1.97 13.15 3.28
CA PHE A 157 -3.21 13.48 4.00
C PHE A 157 -3.15 13.19 5.49
N LYS A 158 -2.39 12.19 5.93
CA LYS A 158 -2.14 11.95 7.36
C LYS A 158 -1.43 13.10 8.07
N HIS A 159 -0.69 13.91 7.33
CA HIS A 159 0.04 15.08 7.83
C HIS A 159 -0.63 16.41 7.43
N SER A 160 -1.85 16.35 6.94
CA SER A 160 -2.66 17.51 6.54
C SER A 160 -3.93 17.60 7.36
N GLU A 161 -4.44 18.79 7.57
CA GLU A 161 -5.74 18.99 8.22
C GLU A 161 -6.87 18.84 7.19
N PRO A 162 -7.88 18.01 7.45
CA PRO A 162 -9.04 17.92 6.59
C PRO A 162 -9.89 19.18 6.67
N VAL A 163 -10.48 19.59 5.56
CA VAL A 163 -11.47 20.68 5.51
C VAL A 163 -12.72 20.29 6.30
N ILE A 164 -13.11 19.02 6.19
CA ILE A 164 -14.24 18.44 6.93
C ILE A 164 -14.03 16.92 7.06
N GLY A 165 -14.62 16.32 8.09
CA GLY A 165 -14.62 14.88 8.33
C GLY A 165 -14.41 14.52 9.80
N ASN A 166 -14.42 13.22 10.08
CA ASN A 166 -14.13 12.64 11.38
C ASN A 166 -12.83 11.81 11.33
N PHE A 167 -11.81 12.32 10.64
CA PHE A 167 -10.59 11.59 10.38
C PHE A 167 -9.94 11.11 11.68
N ILE A 168 -9.87 9.79 11.83
CA ILE A 168 -9.22 9.10 12.95
C ILE A 168 -8.21 8.12 12.37
N THR A 169 -7.01 8.12 12.88
CA THR A 169 -6.01 7.12 12.50
C THR A 169 -6.51 5.73 12.90
N PRO A 170 -6.41 4.71 12.02
CA PRO A 170 -6.77 3.34 12.37
C PRO A 170 -6.10 2.88 13.66
N SER A 171 -6.84 2.12 14.47
CA SER A 171 -6.34 1.64 15.77
C SER A 171 -5.11 0.74 15.59
N ASP A 172 -4.29 0.64 16.64
CA ASP A 172 -3.13 -0.25 16.69
C ASP A 172 -3.48 -1.74 16.53
N LEU A 173 -4.75 -2.08 16.69
CA LEU A 173 -5.26 -3.45 16.50
C LEU A 173 -5.45 -3.81 15.03
N SER A 174 -5.64 -2.83 14.15
CA SER A 174 -5.86 -3.03 12.71
C SER A 174 -4.52 -3.00 11.94
N ARG A 175 -3.64 -3.95 12.24
CA ARG A 175 -2.28 -3.99 11.70
C ARG A 175 -2.16 -4.65 10.34
N ILE A 176 -3.19 -5.39 9.89
CA ILE A 176 -3.25 -5.99 8.55
C ILE A 176 -4.28 -5.22 7.75
N CYS A 177 -3.85 -4.57 6.68
CA CYS A 177 -4.70 -3.73 5.86
C CYS A 177 -4.41 -3.89 4.36
N THR A 178 -5.26 -3.31 3.56
CA THR A 178 -5.03 -3.09 2.13
C THR A 178 -5.27 -1.63 1.80
N ILE A 179 -5.05 -1.27 0.55
CA ILE A 179 -5.32 0.04 -0.01
C ILE A 179 -6.24 -0.11 -1.22
N GLY A 180 -6.87 0.97 -1.60
CA GLY A 180 -7.76 1.00 -2.75
C GLY A 180 -8.15 2.42 -3.16
N ALA A 181 -9.03 2.51 -4.13
CA ALA A 181 -9.61 3.75 -4.59
C ALA A 181 -11.13 3.64 -4.70
N VAL A 182 -11.81 4.75 -4.58
CA VAL A 182 -13.25 4.86 -4.80
C VAL A 182 -13.48 5.70 -6.05
N THR A 183 -14.25 5.18 -6.99
CA THR A 183 -14.71 5.94 -8.14
C THR A 183 -15.77 6.94 -7.66
N LEU A 184 -15.56 8.23 -7.94
CA LEU A 184 -16.48 9.32 -7.54
C LEU A 184 -17.30 9.85 -8.73
N GLU A 185 -17.36 9.10 -9.81
CA GLU A 185 -18.14 9.42 -11.00
C GLU A 185 -19.59 9.03 -10.77
N GLY A 186 -20.51 9.88 -11.24
CA GLY A 186 -21.94 9.67 -11.16
C GLY A 186 -22.70 10.77 -10.41
N ASP A 187 -23.99 10.87 -10.71
CA ASP A 187 -24.88 11.87 -10.10
C ASP A 187 -25.36 11.47 -8.70
N ASP A 188 -25.26 10.18 -8.36
CA ASP A 188 -25.63 9.62 -7.06
C ASP A 188 -24.46 8.85 -6.42
N TYR A 189 -24.40 8.91 -5.07
CA TYR A 189 -23.41 8.15 -4.29
C TYR A 189 -23.55 6.62 -4.44
N THR A 190 -24.70 6.11 -4.88
CA THR A 190 -24.94 4.69 -5.16
C THR A 190 -24.08 4.17 -6.30
N GLU A 191 -23.56 5.07 -7.14
CA GLU A 191 -22.64 4.75 -8.23
C GLU A 191 -21.18 4.69 -7.77
N TYR A 192 -20.88 5.14 -6.53
CA TYR A 192 -19.54 5.06 -5.98
C TYR A 192 -19.13 3.61 -5.75
N LYS A 193 -18.03 3.20 -6.37
CA LYS A 193 -17.51 1.83 -6.30
C LYS A 193 -16.12 1.79 -5.71
N GLU A 194 -15.97 0.98 -4.66
CA GLU A 194 -14.66 0.66 -4.10
C GLU A 194 -13.91 -0.35 -4.97
N ARG A 195 -12.63 -0.10 -5.15
CA ARG A 195 -11.71 -0.96 -5.88
C ARG A 195 -10.52 -1.27 -4.97
N TRP A 196 -10.64 -2.36 -4.22
CA TRP A 196 -9.62 -2.79 -3.29
C TRP A 196 -8.48 -3.55 -3.99
N PHE A 197 -7.25 -3.29 -3.58
CA PHE A 197 -6.07 -3.95 -4.16
C PHE A 197 -5.76 -5.31 -3.53
N TYR A 198 -6.52 -5.72 -2.53
CA TYR A 198 -6.47 -7.05 -1.93
C TYR A 198 -7.82 -7.44 -1.31
N PRO A 199 -8.26 -8.70 -1.43
CA PRO A 199 -9.55 -9.14 -0.89
C PRO A 199 -9.45 -9.47 0.60
N LEU A 200 -9.48 -8.46 1.47
CA LEU A 200 -9.57 -8.71 2.91
C LEU A 200 -10.96 -9.21 3.31
N THR A 201 -10.98 -10.18 4.21
CA THR A 201 -12.20 -10.66 4.87
C THR A 201 -12.32 -10.06 6.28
N ASN A 202 -13.54 -9.85 6.76
CA ASN A 202 -13.83 -9.33 8.09
C ASN A 202 -13.18 -7.94 8.38
N THR A 203 -13.22 -7.07 7.39
CA THR A 203 -12.77 -5.67 7.55
C THR A 203 -13.63 -4.98 8.60
N LYS A 204 -12.99 -4.41 9.62
CA LYS A 204 -13.66 -3.68 10.71
C LYS A 204 -13.57 -2.18 10.56
N ASP A 205 -12.46 -1.70 10.03
CA ASP A 205 -12.15 -0.27 9.95
C ASP A 205 -11.84 0.09 8.51
N VAL A 206 -12.42 1.19 8.03
CA VAL A 206 -12.12 1.77 6.72
C VAL A 206 -11.87 3.27 6.89
N VAL A 207 -10.86 3.77 6.20
CA VAL A 207 -10.54 5.20 6.15
C VAL A 207 -10.63 5.70 4.72
N TYR A 208 -11.43 6.74 4.48
CA TYR A 208 -11.54 7.38 3.17
C TYR A 208 -10.84 8.73 3.16
N TYR A 209 -9.99 8.94 2.16
CA TYR A 209 -9.23 10.16 1.93
C TYR A 209 -9.73 10.81 0.64
N TYR A 210 -10.63 11.79 0.75
CA TYR A 210 -11.16 12.52 -0.41
C TYR A 210 -10.24 13.68 -0.75
N GLY A 211 -9.63 13.63 -1.93
CA GLY A 211 -8.87 14.72 -2.51
C GLY A 211 -9.77 15.53 -3.47
N ILE A 212 -10.10 16.75 -3.12
CA ILE A 212 -11.05 17.59 -3.85
C ILE A 212 -10.40 18.93 -4.20
N GLY A 213 -10.55 19.35 -5.45
CA GLY A 213 -10.10 20.66 -5.92
C GLY A 213 -10.85 21.81 -5.26
N GLU A 214 -10.23 22.97 -5.19
CA GLU A 214 -10.81 24.13 -4.51
C GLU A 214 -12.11 24.60 -5.15
N ASP A 215 -12.19 24.53 -6.48
CA ASP A 215 -13.40 24.97 -7.21
C ASP A 215 -14.60 24.07 -6.91
N ASP A 216 -14.40 22.74 -6.85
CA ASP A 216 -15.44 21.81 -6.46
C ASP A 216 -15.87 22.00 -5.00
N LEU A 217 -14.91 22.24 -4.08
CA LEU A 217 -15.23 22.51 -2.68
C LEU A 217 -16.09 23.77 -2.50
N LYS A 218 -15.95 24.77 -3.38
CA LYS A 218 -16.73 26.01 -3.33
C LYS A 218 -18.08 25.92 -4.05
N ASN A 219 -18.11 25.23 -5.17
CA ASN A 219 -19.23 25.33 -6.13
C ASN A 219 -20.11 24.07 -6.17
N ASP A 220 -19.63 22.88 -5.80
CA ASP A 220 -20.46 21.67 -5.78
C ASP A 220 -21.21 21.51 -4.45
N GLY A 221 -22.36 22.16 -4.34
CA GLY A 221 -23.21 22.08 -3.15
C GLY A 221 -23.80 20.69 -2.86
N THR A 222 -23.64 19.71 -3.77
CA THR A 222 -24.14 18.34 -3.59
C THR A 222 -23.08 17.38 -3.04
N LEU A 223 -21.81 17.73 -3.19
CA LEU A 223 -20.67 16.86 -2.90
C LEU A 223 -20.67 16.34 -1.46
N PHE A 224 -20.84 17.23 -0.50
CA PHE A 224 -20.86 16.86 0.93
C PHE A 224 -21.98 15.87 1.26
N ARG A 225 -23.17 16.08 0.68
CA ARG A 225 -24.30 15.17 0.85
C ARG A 225 -24.01 13.78 0.24
N LYS A 226 -23.40 13.75 -0.96
CA LYS A 226 -22.99 12.49 -1.61
C LYS A 226 -21.99 11.71 -0.75
N ILE A 227 -20.94 12.37 -0.26
CA ILE A 227 -19.94 11.79 0.64
C ILE A 227 -20.60 11.23 1.91
N ASN A 228 -21.42 12.04 2.59
CA ASN A 228 -22.09 11.62 3.82
C ASN A 228 -23.01 10.41 3.59
N ASN A 229 -23.74 10.37 2.50
CA ASN A 229 -24.63 9.25 2.18
C ASN A 229 -23.83 7.98 1.90
N PHE A 230 -22.70 8.08 1.18
CA PHE A 230 -21.79 6.97 0.97
C PHE A 230 -21.21 6.44 2.30
N VAL A 231 -20.70 7.33 3.15
CA VAL A 231 -20.18 6.97 4.48
C VAL A 231 -21.25 6.29 5.33
N LYS A 232 -22.48 6.81 5.36
CA LYS A 232 -23.60 6.20 6.09
C LYS A 232 -23.90 4.78 5.57
N SER A 233 -23.92 4.58 4.25
CA SER A 233 -24.15 3.26 3.66
C SER A 233 -23.12 2.21 4.11
N LYS A 234 -21.90 2.64 4.44
CA LYS A 234 -20.84 1.75 4.97
C LYS A 234 -20.99 1.49 6.47
N LEU A 235 -21.37 2.50 7.24
CA LEU A 235 -21.67 2.32 8.67
C LEU A 235 -22.82 1.32 8.89
N ASP A 236 -23.82 1.33 8.03
CA ASP A 236 -24.97 0.42 8.09
C ASP A 236 -24.56 -1.07 7.89
N THR A 237 -23.37 -1.33 7.33
CA THR A 237 -22.81 -2.70 7.22
C THR A 237 -22.04 -3.15 8.48
N GLY A 238 -21.99 -2.34 9.52
CA GLY A 238 -21.25 -2.64 10.76
C GLY A 238 -19.73 -2.37 10.68
N THR A 239 -19.29 -1.62 9.68
CA THR A 239 -17.90 -1.20 9.51
C THR A 239 -17.68 0.14 10.20
N ASN A 240 -16.60 0.29 10.95
CA ASN A 240 -16.18 1.58 11.47
C ASN A 240 -15.61 2.42 10.32
N VAL A 241 -16.16 3.60 10.12
CA VAL A 241 -15.75 4.48 9.02
C VAL A 241 -15.17 5.77 9.56
N SER A 242 -13.97 6.08 9.10
CA SER A 242 -13.33 7.38 9.29
C SER A 242 -13.12 8.01 7.91
N TYR A 243 -13.27 9.32 7.79
CA TYR A 243 -13.03 10.00 6.54
C TYR A 243 -12.53 11.42 6.74
N GLY A 244 -11.81 11.93 5.74
CA GLY A 244 -11.41 13.32 5.65
C GLY A 244 -11.52 13.82 4.22
N VAL A 245 -12.01 15.05 4.06
CA VAL A 245 -12.01 15.77 2.79
C VAL A 245 -10.87 16.75 2.82
N PHE A 246 -9.93 16.61 1.89
CA PHE A 246 -8.72 17.40 1.81
C PHE A 246 -8.72 18.25 0.53
N ARG A 247 -8.25 19.46 0.67
CA ARG A 247 -8.05 20.36 -0.47
C ARG A 247 -6.83 19.91 -1.27
N THR A 248 -6.97 19.83 -2.59
CA THR A 248 -5.87 19.50 -3.50
C THR A 248 -5.76 20.50 -4.63
N SER A 249 -4.60 20.55 -5.27
CA SER A 249 -4.36 21.34 -6.49
C SER A 249 -4.76 20.60 -7.76
N TYR A 250 -5.25 19.38 -7.67
CA TYR A 250 -5.70 18.61 -8.82
C TYR A 250 -7.13 19.00 -9.20
N GLU A 251 -7.39 19.07 -10.50
CA GLU A 251 -8.73 19.37 -11.03
C GLU A 251 -9.71 18.20 -10.83
N GLN A 252 -9.20 16.98 -10.85
CA GLN A 252 -10.03 15.78 -10.69
C GLN A 252 -10.27 15.45 -9.23
N LYS A 253 -11.53 15.11 -8.91
CA LYS A 253 -11.90 14.51 -7.62
C LYS A 253 -11.38 13.08 -7.55
N TYR A 254 -10.81 12.71 -6.41
CA TYR A 254 -10.41 11.32 -6.16
C TYR A 254 -10.64 10.95 -4.70
N CYS A 255 -10.78 9.65 -4.45
CA CYS A 255 -10.85 9.12 -3.10
C CYS A 255 -9.98 7.88 -3.01
N TYR A 256 -9.09 7.88 -2.04
CA TYR A 256 -8.31 6.71 -1.66
C TYR A 256 -8.80 6.13 -0.34
N CYS A 257 -8.57 4.83 -0.15
CA CYS A 257 -8.98 4.11 1.04
C CYS A 257 -7.94 3.04 1.43
#